data_3053ba11cbc826418f0c6bdba953a20a
#
_entry.id   3053ba11cbc826418f0c6bdba953a20a
#
_cell.length_a   1.000
_cell.length_b   1.000
_cell.length_c   1.000
_cell.angle_alpha   90.00
_cell.angle_beta   90.00
_cell.angle_gamma   90.00
#
_symmetry.space_group_name_H-M   'P 1'
#
loop_
_entity.id
_entity.type
_entity.pdbx_description
1 polymer ?
#
loop_
_entity_poly.entity_id
_entity_poly.type
_entity_poly.pdbx_seq_one_letter_code
_entity_poly.pdbx_strand_id
1 'polypeptide(L)'
;MKQTMLAILVAGLVTGAAQAAVTVKDDAGQAVTVDKPALRVVSMAPHVTELLFAAGGGSRVVGAVNYSDYPEAAKRIPRIGSNREIDIERVIALKPDLIVAWMHNSSERQIDLVRKLGVPVFQSDPQTLDSIPESVLRLGRLMGTEAAAEATATQLRKQLAGLRAQYAKRPPVRTFYQVWDKPLYTLSGKSILTDAMRLCGGVNIFDSLNVVAPIVTIESVLQANPEAIIATAEKNYGGVELWKQYGSVQAVRNKNLFTLDGNLLNRAGPRMIEGTAAMCEVLEQARKHRAAR
;
A
#
# COMPACT_ATOMS: atom_id res chain seq x y z
N MET A 1 30.95 32.24 69.85
CA MET A 1 29.81 31.76 69.12
C MET A 1 30.20 31.68 67.63
N LYS A 2 30.51 30.47 67.09
CA LYS A 2 30.85 30.24 65.67
C LYS A 2 29.67 29.46 65.05
N GLN A 3 28.95 30.09 64.15
CA GLN A 3 27.87 29.41 63.35
C GLN A 3 28.54 28.77 62.12
N THR A 4 28.49 27.46 62.05
CA THR A 4 28.91 26.67 60.90
C THR A 4 27.68 26.49 59.96
N MET A 5 27.69 27.15 58.79
CA MET A 5 26.72 26.97 57.76
C MET A 5 27.02 25.65 56.98
N LEU A 6 26.12 24.69 57.08
CA LEU A 6 26.15 23.44 56.30
C LEU A 6 25.47 23.65 54.93
N ALA A 7 26.23 23.72 53.87
CA ALA A 7 25.72 23.79 52.50
C ALA A 7 25.33 22.37 52.02
N ILE A 8 24.05 22.14 51.86
CA ILE A 8 23.53 20.89 51.28
C ILE A 8 23.57 21.00 49.74
N LEU A 9 24.48 20.26 49.12
CA LEU A 9 24.57 20.13 47.67
C LEU A 9 23.54 19.11 47.19
N VAL A 10 22.42 19.58 46.60
CA VAL A 10 21.43 18.71 45.97
C VAL A 10 21.94 18.35 44.59
N ALA A 11 22.55 17.18 44.45
CA ALA A 11 22.87 16.59 43.15
C ALA A 11 21.58 16.07 42.46
N GLY A 12 21.09 16.84 41.51
CA GLY A 12 19.95 16.42 40.68
C GLY A 12 20.35 15.24 39.78
N LEU A 13 19.93 14.05 40.10
CA LEU A 13 19.98 12.88 39.20
C LEU A 13 19.08 13.13 38.01
N VAL A 14 19.66 13.56 36.89
CA VAL A 14 18.98 13.52 35.58
C VAL A 14 18.92 12.05 35.15
N THR A 15 17.85 11.35 35.50
CA THR A 15 17.53 10.03 34.95
C THR A 15 17.17 10.22 33.48
N GLY A 16 18.16 10.11 32.60
CA GLY A 16 17.89 9.93 31.17
C GLY A 16 17.05 8.67 31.01
N ALA A 17 15.79 8.83 30.63
CA ALA A 17 14.95 7.68 30.26
C ALA A 17 15.64 6.95 29.11
N ALA A 18 16.24 5.81 29.38
CA ALA A 18 16.71 4.91 28.33
C ALA A 18 15.51 4.49 27.51
N GLN A 19 15.42 4.98 26.28
CA GLN A 19 14.34 4.62 25.38
C GLN A 19 14.54 3.16 24.99
N ALA A 20 13.60 2.30 25.35
CA ALA A 20 13.69 0.87 25.07
C ALA A 20 13.68 0.63 23.55
N ALA A 21 14.47 -0.34 23.12
CA ALA A 21 14.45 -0.80 21.71
C ALA A 21 13.03 -1.22 21.29
N VAL A 22 12.63 -0.83 20.12
CA VAL A 22 11.30 -1.14 19.55
C VAL A 22 11.45 -2.24 18.53
N THR A 23 10.70 -3.34 18.72
CA THR A 23 10.65 -4.47 17.77
C THR A 23 9.24 -4.64 17.24
N VAL A 24 9.11 -4.77 15.92
CA VAL A 24 7.86 -5.14 15.23
C VAL A 24 8.13 -6.26 14.23
N LYS A 25 7.08 -6.99 13.84
CA LYS A 25 7.17 -7.91 12.68
C LYS A 25 6.82 -7.15 11.40
N ASP A 26 7.60 -7.35 10.35
CA ASP A 26 7.29 -6.85 9.01
C ASP A 26 6.24 -7.74 8.28
N ASP A 27 5.94 -7.44 7.02
CA ASP A 27 4.97 -8.22 6.24
C ASP A 27 5.51 -9.58 5.78
N ALA A 28 6.84 -9.80 5.85
CA ALA A 28 7.45 -11.12 5.67
C ALA A 28 7.53 -11.93 6.98
N GLY A 29 7.00 -11.38 8.10
CA GLY A 29 7.05 -12.02 9.42
C GLY A 29 8.39 -11.90 10.14
N GLN A 30 9.36 -11.14 9.59
CA GLN A 30 10.67 -10.94 10.19
C GLN A 30 10.62 -9.87 11.29
N ALA A 31 11.37 -10.09 12.36
CA ALA A 31 11.53 -9.10 13.41
C ALA A 31 12.43 -7.95 12.93
N VAL A 32 11.92 -6.72 13.02
CA VAL A 32 12.65 -5.49 12.73
C VAL A 32 12.78 -4.72 14.03
N THR A 33 14.03 -4.46 14.45
CA THR A 33 14.33 -3.78 15.70
C THR A 33 15.07 -2.46 15.42
N VAL A 34 14.66 -1.39 16.09
CA VAL A 34 15.36 -0.12 16.16
C VAL A 34 15.66 0.19 17.62
N ASP A 35 16.91 0.56 17.95
CA ASP A 35 17.33 0.86 19.33
C ASP A 35 16.69 2.13 19.88
N LYS A 36 16.28 3.02 19.01
CA LYS A 36 15.57 4.28 19.26
C LYS A 36 14.63 4.58 18.10
N PRO A 37 13.59 5.40 18.29
CA PRO A 37 12.72 5.80 17.20
C PRO A 37 13.47 6.30 15.99
N ALA A 38 13.16 5.72 14.82
CA ALA A 38 13.79 6.08 13.56
C ALA A 38 13.49 7.54 13.18
N LEU A 39 14.54 8.32 12.92
CA LEU A 39 14.47 9.74 12.56
C LEU A 39 14.83 9.99 11.10
N ARG A 40 15.45 9.02 10.44
CA ARG A 40 15.92 9.11 9.05
C ARG A 40 15.49 7.87 8.28
N VAL A 41 14.34 7.95 7.64
CA VAL A 41 13.72 6.81 6.97
C VAL A 41 13.87 6.93 5.45
N VAL A 42 14.28 5.86 4.80
CA VAL A 42 14.29 5.74 3.35
C VAL A 42 13.10 4.91 2.89
N SER A 43 12.34 5.44 1.93
CA SER A 43 11.16 4.80 1.32
C SER A 43 11.50 4.25 -0.07
N MET A 44 11.38 2.94 -0.25
CA MET A 44 11.74 2.26 -1.50
C MET A 44 10.52 1.89 -2.38
N ALA A 45 9.32 2.42 -2.07
CA ALA A 45 8.16 2.29 -2.93
C ALA A 45 7.16 3.45 -2.73
N PRO A 46 6.34 3.82 -3.73
CA PRO A 46 5.37 4.91 -3.59
C PRO A 46 4.34 4.67 -2.48
N HIS A 47 3.79 3.45 -2.35
CA HIS A 47 2.84 3.12 -1.28
C HIS A 47 3.50 3.17 0.11
N VAL A 48 4.78 2.82 0.21
CA VAL A 48 5.56 2.94 1.45
C VAL A 48 5.66 4.40 1.88
N THR A 49 5.91 5.32 0.94
CA THR A 49 5.92 6.75 1.24
C THR A 49 4.58 7.18 1.83
N GLU A 50 3.47 6.75 1.22
CA GLU A 50 2.12 7.05 1.73
C GLU A 50 1.88 6.48 3.14
N LEU A 51 2.30 5.24 3.41
CA LEU A 51 2.20 4.61 4.73
C LEU A 51 3.02 5.36 5.79
N LEU A 52 4.25 5.78 5.47
CA LEU A 52 5.11 6.55 6.37
C LEU A 52 4.50 7.91 6.74
N PHE A 53 3.93 8.62 5.77
CA PHE A 53 3.20 9.87 6.02
C PHE A 53 1.95 9.63 6.87
N ALA A 54 1.18 8.60 6.56
CA ALA A 54 -0.02 8.22 7.31
C ALA A 54 0.28 7.82 8.75
N ALA A 55 1.46 7.23 8.98
CA ALA A 55 1.96 6.92 10.32
C ALA A 55 2.51 8.15 11.09
N GLY A 56 2.43 9.36 10.52
CA GLY A 56 2.93 10.59 11.14
C GLY A 56 4.45 10.82 10.97
N GLY A 57 5.13 9.97 10.19
CA GLY A 57 6.58 10.02 10.00
C GLY A 57 7.05 10.82 8.78
N GLY A 58 6.19 11.59 8.12
CA GLY A 58 6.51 12.26 6.86
C GLY A 58 7.76 13.16 6.92
N SER A 59 7.97 13.88 8.02
CA SER A 59 9.17 14.72 8.24
C SER A 59 10.46 13.91 8.44
N ARG A 60 10.36 12.61 8.70
CA ARG A 60 11.49 11.70 8.91
C ARG A 60 11.93 11.01 7.61
N VAL A 61 11.16 11.12 6.53
CA VAL A 61 11.50 10.53 5.24
C VAL A 61 12.56 11.38 4.56
N VAL A 62 13.78 10.87 4.51
CA VAL A 62 14.96 11.58 3.96
C VAL A 62 15.28 11.22 2.52
N GLY A 63 14.71 10.12 2.01
CA GLY A 63 14.85 9.66 0.63
C GLY A 63 13.66 8.82 0.19
N ALA A 64 13.25 8.96 -1.07
CA ALA A 64 12.16 8.18 -1.64
C ALA A 64 12.42 7.86 -3.11
N VAL A 65 11.87 6.74 -3.59
CA VAL A 65 11.96 6.38 -5.02
C VAL A 65 11.09 7.31 -5.90
N ASN A 66 11.33 7.25 -7.21
CA ASN A 66 10.51 7.93 -8.19
C ASN A 66 9.02 7.58 -8.02
N TYR A 67 8.12 8.49 -8.42
CA TYR A 67 6.67 8.37 -8.27
C TYR A 67 6.15 8.36 -6.82
N SER A 68 6.99 8.66 -5.83
CA SER A 68 6.57 8.94 -4.45
C SER A 68 6.06 10.39 -4.37
N ASP A 69 4.87 10.63 -4.90
CA ASP A 69 4.31 11.96 -5.19
C ASP A 69 3.12 12.33 -4.30
N TYR A 70 2.74 11.46 -3.38
CA TYR A 70 1.67 11.71 -2.43
C TYR A 70 2.14 11.42 -0.98
N PRO A 71 1.72 12.25 0.00
CA PRO A 71 1.03 13.54 -0.18
C PRO A 71 1.91 14.58 -0.89
N GLU A 72 1.41 15.78 -1.14
CA GLU A 72 2.13 16.84 -1.87
C GLU A 72 3.53 17.10 -1.29
N ALA A 73 3.67 17.03 0.04
CA ALA A 73 4.94 17.17 0.73
C ALA A 73 6.00 16.13 0.30
N ALA A 74 5.58 14.93 -0.12
CA ALA A 74 6.48 13.87 -0.57
C ALA A 74 7.24 14.23 -1.87
N LYS A 75 6.72 15.15 -2.68
CA LYS A 75 7.38 15.61 -3.91
C LYS A 75 8.72 16.31 -3.64
N ARG A 76 8.92 16.86 -2.45
CA ARG A 76 10.15 17.57 -2.05
C ARG A 76 11.25 16.64 -1.54
N ILE A 77 10.94 15.37 -1.29
CA ILE A 77 11.90 14.40 -0.76
C ILE A 77 12.94 14.07 -1.85
N PRO A 78 14.23 14.02 -1.53
CA PRO A 78 15.29 13.61 -2.44
C PRO A 78 15.01 12.24 -3.08
N ARG A 79 15.17 12.11 -4.39
CA ARG A 79 14.97 10.85 -5.10
C ARG A 79 16.21 9.98 -5.05
N ILE A 80 16.02 8.70 -4.77
CA ILE A 80 17.06 7.66 -4.65
C ILE A 80 17.01 6.64 -5.79
N GLY A 81 16.45 7.01 -6.93
CA GLY A 81 16.27 6.12 -8.08
C GLY A 81 14.84 5.63 -8.24
N SER A 82 14.68 4.50 -8.90
CA SER A 82 13.40 3.83 -9.11
C SER A 82 13.30 2.54 -8.28
N ASN A 83 12.11 1.93 -8.23
CA ASN A 83 11.93 0.61 -7.61
C ASN A 83 12.70 -0.53 -8.31
N ARG A 84 13.21 -0.30 -9.52
CA ARG A 84 14.03 -1.27 -10.29
C ARG A 84 15.52 -1.01 -10.17
N GLU A 85 15.90 0.24 -9.91
CA GLU A 85 17.29 0.68 -9.87
C GLU A 85 17.43 1.73 -8.76
N ILE A 86 18.00 1.31 -7.63
CA ILE A 86 18.23 2.15 -6.47
C ILE A 86 19.66 2.67 -6.49
N ASP A 87 19.83 3.95 -6.30
CA ASP A 87 21.11 4.61 -6.06
C ASP A 87 21.58 4.35 -4.62
N ILE A 88 22.32 3.27 -4.44
CA ILE A 88 22.82 2.82 -3.13
C ILE A 88 23.76 3.84 -2.50
N GLU A 89 24.59 4.52 -3.28
CA GLU A 89 25.51 5.54 -2.77
C GLU A 89 24.73 6.71 -2.17
N ARG A 90 23.65 7.10 -2.85
CA ARG A 90 22.75 8.13 -2.35
C ARG A 90 22.01 7.69 -1.08
N VAL A 91 21.58 6.42 -1.00
CA VAL A 91 20.98 5.87 0.23
C VAL A 91 21.98 5.94 1.38
N ILE A 92 23.25 5.55 1.17
CA ILE A 92 24.31 5.62 2.19
C ILE A 92 24.56 7.07 2.62
N ALA A 93 24.64 8.00 1.67
CA ALA A 93 24.86 9.42 1.95
C ALA A 93 23.74 10.04 2.81
N LEU A 94 22.52 9.53 2.70
CA LEU A 94 21.37 9.95 3.50
C LEU A 94 21.43 9.44 4.96
N LYS A 95 22.35 8.52 5.29
CA LYS A 95 22.55 7.96 6.65
C LYS A 95 21.21 7.52 7.28
N PRO A 96 20.44 6.62 6.67
CA PRO A 96 19.17 6.17 7.22
C PRO A 96 19.39 5.33 8.49
N ASP A 97 18.44 5.39 9.41
CA ASP A 97 18.32 4.52 10.58
C ASP A 97 17.18 3.49 10.44
N LEU A 98 16.37 3.62 9.37
CA LEU A 98 15.37 2.65 8.94
C LEU A 98 15.20 2.72 7.42
N ILE A 99 15.07 1.56 6.80
CA ILE A 99 14.70 1.45 5.40
C ILE A 99 13.38 0.68 5.32
N VAL A 100 12.42 1.20 4.56
CA VAL A 100 11.13 0.51 4.29
C VAL A 100 11.08 0.18 2.82
N ALA A 101 11.03 -1.12 2.50
CA ALA A 101 11.15 -1.64 1.15
C ALA A 101 9.94 -2.51 0.75
N TRP A 102 9.61 -2.53 -0.55
CA TRP A 102 8.64 -3.45 -1.12
C TRP A 102 9.36 -4.59 -1.84
N MET A 103 9.04 -5.84 -1.46
CA MET A 103 9.78 -7.02 -1.91
C MET A 103 9.54 -7.41 -3.37
N HIS A 104 8.31 -7.22 -3.88
CA HIS A 104 7.90 -7.85 -5.13
C HIS A 104 8.49 -7.23 -6.40
N ASN A 105 8.97 -5.99 -6.36
CA ASN A 105 9.51 -5.28 -7.53
C ASN A 105 10.97 -4.82 -7.37
N SER A 106 11.55 -5.00 -6.19
CA SER A 106 12.98 -4.79 -6.01
C SER A 106 13.70 -6.10 -6.33
N SER A 107 14.73 -6.07 -7.15
CA SER A 107 15.54 -7.28 -7.36
C SER A 107 16.09 -7.75 -6.01
N GLU A 108 16.10 -9.05 -5.72
CA GLU A 108 16.70 -9.63 -4.51
C GLU A 108 18.11 -9.07 -4.27
N ARG A 109 18.86 -8.89 -5.35
CA ARG A 109 20.19 -8.27 -5.30
C ARG A 109 20.20 -6.85 -4.69
N GLN A 110 19.19 -6.01 -4.97
CA GLN A 110 19.12 -4.65 -4.40
C GLN A 110 18.77 -4.70 -2.92
N ILE A 111 17.88 -5.60 -2.53
CA ILE A 111 17.53 -5.79 -1.11
C ILE A 111 18.74 -6.33 -0.34
N ASP A 112 19.50 -7.26 -0.90
CA ASP A 112 20.72 -7.77 -0.29
C ASP A 112 21.80 -6.69 -0.16
N LEU A 113 21.92 -5.80 -1.14
CA LEU A 113 22.81 -4.65 -1.03
C LEU A 113 22.37 -3.72 0.12
N VAL A 114 21.08 -3.44 0.21
CA VAL A 114 20.52 -2.62 1.30
C VAL A 114 20.71 -3.27 2.66
N ARG A 115 20.49 -4.59 2.78
CA ARG A 115 20.74 -5.34 4.04
C ARG A 115 22.20 -5.29 4.49
N LYS A 116 23.14 -5.33 3.53
CA LYS A 116 24.60 -5.23 3.83
C LYS A 116 24.99 -3.87 4.41
N LEU A 117 24.16 -2.85 4.35
CA LEU A 117 24.40 -1.56 5.01
C LEU A 117 24.26 -1.65 6.53
N GLY A 118 23.76 -2.77 7.09
CA GLY A 118 23.54 -2.93 8.53
C GLY A 118 22.40 -2.08 9.09
N VAL A 119 21.60 -1.44 8.23
CA VAL A 119 20.42 -0.64 8.62
C VAL A 119 19.22 -1.56 8.73
N PRO A 120 18.36 -1.43 9.77
CA PRO A 120 17.10 -2.15 9.85
C PRO A 120 16.25 -1.97 8.59
N VAL A 121 15.72 -3.09 8.03
CA VAL A 121 14.87 -3.08 6.84
C VAL A 121 13.50 -3.64 7.22
N PHE A 122 12.45 -2.84 7.05
CA PHE A 122 11.06 -3.27 7.14
C PHE A 122 10.53 -3.58 5.76
N GLN A 123 10.07 -4.80 5.54
CA GLN A 123 9.45 -5.23 4.29
C GLN A 123 7.95 -4.92 4.34
N SER A 124 7.49 -4.05 3.42
CA SER A 124 6.09 -3.63 3.34
C SER A 124 5.42 -4.27 2.13
N ASP A 125 4.47 -5.15 2.41
CA ASP A 125 3.67 -5.85 1.39
C ASP A 125 2.26 -6.18 1.91
N PRO A 126 1.41 -5.16 2.11
CA PRO A 126 0.05 -5.37 2.57
C PRO A 126 -0.74 -6.27 1.60
N GLN A 127 -1.19 -7.45 2.06
CA GLN A 127 -1.89 -8.45 1.25
C GLN A 127 -3.42 -8.32 1.32
N THR A 128 -3.94 -7.59 2.32
CA THR A 128 -5.36 -7.35 2.54
C THR A 128 -5.60 -5.89 2.90
N LEU A 129 -6.82 -5.42 2.73
CA LEU A 129 -7.19 -4.06 3.13
C LEU A 129 -7.00 -3.82 4.63
N ASP A 130 -7.22 -4.84 5.48
CA ASP A 130 -7.01 -4.74 6.93
C ASP A 130 -5.53 -4.64 7.30
N SER A 131 -4.63 -5.15 6.49
CA SER A 131 -3.19 -5.03 6.75
C SER A 131 -2.65 -3.59 6.54
N ILE A 132 -3.38 -2.72 5.86
CA ILE A 132 -2.98 -1.31 5.66
C ILE A 132 -2.95 -0.55 7.01
N PRO A 133 -4.04 -0.48 7.82
CA PRO A 133 -3.98 0.17 9.13
C PRO A 133 -2.98 -0.50 10.08
N GLU A 134 -2.78 -1.83 9.99
CA GLU A 134 -1.75 -2.53 10.78
C GLU A 134 -0.33 -2.09 10.40
N SER A 135 -0.06 -1.89 9.10
CA SER A 135 1.23 -1.37 8.63
C SER A 135 1.48 0.06 9.12
N VAL A 136 0.45 0.92 9.12
CA VAL A 136 0.53 2.27 9.69
C VAL A 136 0.94 2.23 11.17
N LEU A 137 0.33 1.34 11.97
CA LEU A 137 0.65 1.20 13.39
C LEU A 137 2.08 0.72 13.63
N ARG A 138 2.52 -0.30 12.89
CA ARG A 138 3.89 -0.84 13.02
C ARG A 138 4.94 0.19 12.64
N LEU A 139 4.73 0.93 11.56
CA LEU A 139 5.61 2.02 11.15
C LEU A 139 5.61 3.17 12.16
N GLY A 140 4.44 3.51 12.73
CA GLY A 140 4.34 4.49 13.79
C GLY A 140 5.17 4.13 15.01
N ARG A 141 5.17 2.85 15.44
CA ARG A 141 6.01 2.35 16.54
C ARG A 141 7.50 2.49 16.23
N LEU A 142 7.93 2.06 15.03
CA LEU A 142 9.34 2.18 14.63
C LEU A 142 9.81 3.63 14.58
N MET A 143 8.91 4.57 14.30
CA MET A 143 9.22 5.99 14.22
C MET A 143 8.90 6.77 15.52
N GLY A 144 8.29 6.16 16.56
CA GLY A 144 7.82 6.88 17.76
C GLY A 144 6.78 7.96 17.43
N THR A 145 5.82 7.61 16.55
CA THR A 145 4.71 8.48 16.12
C THR A 145 3.37 7.80 16.37
N GLU A 146 3.30 6.99 17.44
CA GLU A 146 2.19 6.10 17.76
C GLU A 146 0.85 6.83 17.79
N ALA A 147 0.77 8.00 18.42
CA ALA A 147 -0.48 8.75 18.54
C ALA A 147 -1.06 9.14 17.17
N ALA A 148 -0.22 9.57 16.23
CA ALA A 148 -0.65 9.89 14.87
C ALA A 148 -1.05 8.63 14.08
N ALA A 149 -0.28 7.55 14.26
CA ALA A 149 -0.55 6.27 13.63
C ALA A 149 -1.87 5.65 14.10
N GLU A 150 -2.15 5.68 15.41
CA GLU A 150 -3.41 5.20 16.01
C GLU A 150 -4.62 5.98 15.50
N ALA A 151 -4.53 7.31 15.45
CA ALA A 151 -5.60 8.16 14.92
C ALA A 151 -5.91 7.79 13.46
N THR A 152 -4.87 7.66 12.63
CA THR A 152 -5.01 7.29 11.21
C THR A 152 -5.56 5.86 11.07
N ALA A 153 -5.00 4.88 11.77
CA ALA A 153 -5.45 3.50 11.70
C ALA A 153 -6.92 3.34 12.12
N THR A 154 -7.35 4.06 13.15
CA THR A 154 -8.74 4.10 13.59
C THR A 154 -9.67 4.65 12.50
N GLN A 155 -9.27 5.73 11.83
CA GLN A 155 -10.03 6.30 10.72
C GLN A 155 -10.13 5.32 9.54
N LEU A 156 -9.03 4.68 9.14
CA LEU A 156 -8.99 3.71 8.04
C LEU A 156 -9.89 2.50 8.35
N ARG A 157 -9.82 1.95 9.57
CA ARG A 157 -10.69 0.85 10.01
C ARG A 157 -12.17 1.24 9.98
N LYS A 158 -12.51 2.47 10.40
CA LYS A 158 -13.87 2.98 10.32
C LYS A 158 -14.39 3.07 8.88
N GLN A 159 -13.56 3.55 7.96
CA GLN A 159 -13.90 3.60 6.53
C GLN A 159 -14.13 2.19 5.96
N LEU A 160 -13.24 1.23 6.23
CA LEU A 160 -13.39 -0.16 5.82
C LEU A 160 -14.65 -0.80 6.38
N ALA A 161 -14.95 -0.58 7.66
CA ALA A 161 -16.18 -1.08 8.30
C ALA A 161 -17.44 -0.51 7.63
N GLY A 162 -17.43 0.77 7.27
CA GLY A 162 -18.52 1.41 6.52
C GLY A 162 -18.75 0.78 5.15
N LEU A 163 -17.68 0.57 4.38
CA LEU A 163 -17.75 -0.08 3.08
C LEU A 163 -18.27 -1.53 3.19
N ARG A 164 -17.77 -2.30 4.17
CA ARG A 164 -18.26 -3.66 4.42
C ARG A 164 -19.74 -3.70 4.78
N ALA A 165 -20.19 -2.81 5.67
CA ALA A 165 -21.59 -2.73 6.05
C ALA A 165 -22.51 -2.46 4.83
N GLN A 166 -22.04 -1.63 3.90
CA GLN A 166 -22.80 -1.24 2.71
C GLN A 166 -22.78 -2.30 1.59
N TYR A 167 -21.66 -2.99 1.38
CA TYR A 167 -21.44 -3.76 0.15
C TYR A 167 -21.25 -5.27 0.34
N ALA A 168 -20.85 -5.77 1.53
CA ALA A 168 -20.48 -7.18 1.71
C ALA A 168 -21.62 -8.18 1.43
N LYS A 169 -22.89 -7.74 1.55
CA LYS A 169 -24.08 -8.57 1.31
C LYS A 169 -24.74 -8.30 -0.05
N ARG A 170 -24.12 -7.49 -0.91
CA ARG A 170 -24.65 -7.19 -2.25
C ARG A 170 -24.51 -8.40 -3.17
N PRO A 171 -25.45 -8.60 -4.12
CA PRO A 171 -25.35 -9.69 -5.09
C PRO A 171 -24.00 -9.70 -5.81
N PRO A 172 -23.35 -10.87 -5.99
CA PRO A 172 -22.03 -10.96 -6.59
C PRO A 172 -22.01 -10.46 -8.02
N VAL A 173 -20.90 -9.81 -8.43
CA VAL A 173 -20.65 -9.37 -9.80
C VAL A 173 -19.37 -10.04 -10.30
N ARG A 174 -19.48 -10.89 -11.35
CA ARG A 174 -18.32 -11.52 -11.99
C ARG A 174 -17.49 -10.46 -12.70
N THR A 175 -16.27 -10.25 -12.24
CA THR A 175 -15.46 -9.10 -12.63
C THR A 175 -14.13 -9.56 -13.20
N PHE A 176 -13.73 -8.97 -14.31
CA PHE A 176 -12.37 -9.00 -14.84
C PHE A 176 -11.66 -7.71 -14.49
N TYR A 177 -10.47 -7.82 -13.87
CA TYR A 177 -9.59 -6.67 -13.63
C TYR A 177 -8.40 -6.72 -14.58
N GLN A 178 -8.26 -5.72 -15.43
CA GLN A 178 -7.15 -5.59 -16.37
C GLN A 178 -6.08 -4.68 -15.81
N VAL A 179 -4.88 -5.24 -15.62
CA VAL A 179 -3.68 -4.48 -15.19
C VAL A 179 -2.95 -3.88 -16.39
N TRP A 180 -2.83 -4.68 -17.48
CA TRP A 180 -2.08 -4.34 -18.69
C TRP A 180 -2.70 -5.04 -19.88
N ASP A 181 -2.49 -4.52 -21.10
CA ASP A 181 -3.12 -5.06 -22.31
C ASP A 181 -2.17 -5.90 -23.20
N LYS A 182 -0.86 -5.62 -23.19
CA LYS A 182 0.12 -6.28 -24.09
C LYS A 182 1.45 -6.57 -23.39
N PRO A 183 1.65 -7.79 -22.85
CA PRO A 183 0.68 -8.89 -22.75
C PRO A 183 -0.48 -8.57 -21.79
N LEU A 184 -1.59 -9.29 -21.91
CA LEU A 184 -2.77 -9.07 -21.08
C LEU A 184 -2.51 -9.63 -19.67
N TYR A 185 -2.27 -8.72 -18.70
CA TYR A 185 -2.13 -9.06 -17.28
C TYR A 185 -3.42 -8.83 -16.52
N THR A 186 -3.68 -9.74 -15.59
CA THR A 186 -4.74 -9.62 -14.60
C THR A 186 -4.18 -9.87 -13.18
N LEU A 187 -5.07 -9.96 -12.20
CA LEU A 187 -4.73 -10.30 -10.81
C LEU A 187 -5.47 -11.55 -10.38
N SER A 188 -4.84 -12.35 -9.53
CA SER A 188 -5.45 -13.53 -8.91
C SER A 188 -6.04 -13.20 -7.53
N GLY A 189 -6.56 -14.23 -6.87
CA GLY A 189 -7.07 -14.17 -5.49
C GLY A 189 -6.04 -13.76 -4.44
N LYS A 190 -4.75 -13.82 -4.77
CA LYS A 190 -3.65 -13.45 -3.88
C LYS A 190 -3.34 -11.94 -3.87
N SER A 191 -4.02 -11.15 -4.70
CA SER A 191 -3.80 -9.70 -4.76
C SER A 191 -4.70 -8.96 -3.77
N ILE A 192 -4.16 -7.93 -3.12
CA ILE A 192 -4.94 -7.00 -2.28
C ILE A 192 -6.07 -6.32 -3.08
N LEU A 193 -5.91 -6.12 -4.40
CA LEU A 193 -6.97 -5.62 -5.26
C LEU A 193 -8.16 -6.60 -5.37
N THR A 194 -7.89 -7.91 -5.33
CA THR A 194 -8.97 -8.90 -5.28
C THR A 194 -9.66 -8.89 -3.92
N ASP A 195 -8.95 -8.59 -2.83
CA ASP A 195 -9.57 -8.36 -1.51
C ASP A 195 -10.50 -7.13 -1.54
N ALA A 196 -10.06 -6.03 -2.15
CA ALA A 196 -10.89 -4.84 -2.39
C ALA A 196 -12.15 -5.17 -3.22
N MET A 197 -11.99 -5.96 -4.28
CA MET A 197 -13.09 -6.42 -5.13
C MET A 197 -14.10 -7.26 -4.34
N ARG A 198 -13.63 -8.21 -3.51
CA ARG A 198 -14.48 -9.05 -2.65
C ARG A 198 -15.28 -8.24 -1.66
N LEU A 199 -14.67 -7.23 -1.03
CA LEU A 199 -15.34 -6.30 -0.12
C LEU A 199 -16.55 -5.65 -0.80
N CYS A 200 -16.43 -5.30 -2.08
CA CYS A 200 -17.49 -4.70 -2.89
C CYS A 200 -18.51 -5.74 -3.44
N GLY A 201 -18.37 -7.02 -3.09
CA GLY A 201 -19.18 -8.11 -3.65
C GLY A 201 -18.82 -8.45 -5.10
N GLY A 202 -17.63 -8.09 -5.57
CA GLY A 202 -17.10 -8.55 -6.84
C GLY A 202 -16.48 -9.94 -6.72
N VAL A 203 -16.58 -10.74 -7.77
CA VAL A 203 -15.98 -12.07 -7.91
C VAL A 203 -14.96 -12.02 -9.03
N ASN A 204 -13.69 -12.12 -8.70
CA ASN A 204 -12.63 -12.14 -9.68
C ASN A 204 -12.72 -13.45 -10.51
N ILE A 205 -12.87 -13.33 -11.83
CA ILE A 205 -12.98 -14.50 -12.72
C ILE A 205 -11.69 -15.34 -12.78
N PHE A 206 -10.56 -14.80 -12.33
CA PHE A 206 -9.26 -15.47 -12.25
C PHE A 206 -8.76 -15.63 -10.80
N ASP A 207 -9.67 -15.69 -9.84
CA ASP A 207 -9.37 -15.82 -8.39
C ASP A 207 -8.49 -17.02 -8.07
N SER A 208 -8.68 -18.14 -8.76
CA SER A 208 -8.01 -19.42 -8.50
C SER A 208 -6.59 -19.54 -9.03
N LEU A 209 -6.09 -18.56 -9.77
CA LEU A 209 -4.73 -18.63 -10.33
C LEU A 209 -3.68 -18.46 -9.24
N ASN A 210 -2.58 -19.22 -9.34
CA ASN A 210 -1.56 -19.30 -8.30
C ASN A 210 -0.55 -18.15 -8.30
N VAL A 211 -0.40 -17.44 -9.39
CA VAL A 211 0.50 -16.27 -9.56
C VAL A 211 -0.28 -15.02 -9.24
N VAL A 212 0.32 -14.05 -8.51
CA VAL A 212 -0.35 -12.81 -8.10
C VAL A 212 -0.84 -11.99 -9.29
N ALA A 213 0.02 -11.82 -10.31
CA ALA A 213 -0.28 -11.10 -11.54
C ALA A 213 -0.04 -12.02 -12.77
N PRO A 214 -0.98 -12.90 -13.12
CA PRO A 214 -0.84 -13.82 -14.24
C PRO A 214 -1.09 -13.13 -15.59
N ILE A 215 -0.45 -13.66 -16.64
CA ILE A 215 -0.82 -13.37 -18.03
C ILE A 215 -2.00 -14.28 -18.38
N VAL A 216 -3.00 -13.70 -19.03
CA VAL A 216 -4.18 -14.43 -19.53
C VAL A 216 -4.39 -14.12 -21.02
N THR A 217 -5.23 -14.93 -21.70
CA THR A 217 -5.57 -14.67 -23.10
C THR A 217 -6.94 -13.98 -23.21
N ILE A 218 -7.16 -13.29 -24.31
CA ILE A 218 -8.46 -12.69 -24.60
C ILE A 218 -9.54 -13.78 -24.60
N GLU A 219 -9.27 -14.94 -25.19
CA GLU A 219 -10.17 -16.07 -25.28
C GLU A 219 -10.62 -16.56 -23.90
N SER A 220 -9.70 -16.61 -22.93
CA SER A 220 -10.04 -17.02 -21.56
C SER A 220 -10.98 -16.03 -20.87
N VAL A 221 -10.85 -14.74 -21.14
CA VAL A 221 -11.77 -13.71 -20.65
C VAL A 221 -13.14 -13.82 -21.36
N LEU A 222 -13.16 -14.04 -22.69
CA LEU A 222 -14.39 -14.25 -23.44
C LEU A 222 -15.16 -15.48 -22.94
N GLN A 223 -14.44 -16.59 -22.69
CA GLN A 223 -15.03 -17.81 -22.14
C GLN A 223 -15.59 -17.59 -20.72
N ALA A 224 -14.85 -16.85 -19.88
CA ALA A 224 -15.30 -16.52 -18.52
C ALA A 224 -16.49 -15.56 -18.52
N ASN A 225 -16.72 -14.81 -19.60
CA ASN A 225 -17.85 -13.90 -19.82
C ASN A 225 -18.19 -13.03 -18.60
N PRO A 226 -17.30 -12.11 -18.19
CA PRO A 226 -17.51 -11.26 -17.02
C PRO A 226 -18.69 -10.29 -17.20
N GLU A 227 -19.32 -9.92 -16.08
CA GLU A 227 -20.40 -8.93 -16.03
C GLU A 227 -19.87 -7.49 -15.98
N ALA A 228 -18.64 -7.32 -15.46
CA ALA A 228 -17.95 -6.05 -15.42
C ALA A 228 -16.47 -6.25 -15.80
N ILE A 229 -15.92 -5.27 -16.51
CA ILE A 229 -14.49 -5.16 -16.78
C ILE A 229 -14.00 -3.85 -16.20
N ILE A 230 -12.97 -3.92 -15.36
CA ILE A 230 -12.34 -2.77 -14.71
C ILE A 230 -10.90 -2.68 -15.16
N ALA A 231 -10.44 -1.51 -15.56
CA ALA A 231 -9.03 -1.19 -15.78
C ALA A 231 -8.68 0.12 -15.08
N THR A 232 -7.38 0.38 -14.88
CA THR A 232 -6.94 1.69 -14.38
C THR A 232 -6.56 2.63 -15.52
N ALA A 233 -6.83 3.92 -15.32
CA ALA A 233 -6.44 4.98 -16.25
C ALA A 233 -4.94 5.29 -16.08
N GLU A 234 -4.12 4.73 -16.94
CA GLU A 234 -2.72 5.13 -17.09
C GLU A 234 -2.41 5.43 -18.55
N LYS A 235 -1.64 6.49 -18.82
CA LYS A 235 -1.45 7.06 -20.18
C LYS A 235 -0.93 6.10 -21.26
N ASN A 236 -0.40 4.94 -20.88
CA ASN A 236 0.26 4.00 -21.79
C ASN A 236 -0.37 2.59 -21.77
N TYR A 237 -1.50 2.41 -21.10
CA TYR A 237 -2.18 1.11 -20.99
C TYR A 237 -3.52 1.18 -21.71
N GLY A 238 -3.78 0.23 -22.59
CA GLY A 238 -4.94 0.22 -23.49
C GLY A 238 -6.34 0.24 -22.83
N GLY A 239 -6.37 0.28 -21.51
CA GLY A 239 -7.61 0.43 -20.76
C GLY A 239 -8.71 -0.55 -21.18
N VAL A 240 -9.96 -0.14 -20.96
CA VAL A 240 -11.13 -0.96 -21.31
C VAL A 240 -11.50 -0.90 -22.79
N GLU A 241 -10.88 -0.05 -23.59
CA GLU A 241 -11.18 0.17 -25.01
C GLU A 241 -11.00 -1.12 -25.85
N LEU A 242 -9.99 -1.93 -25.50
CA LEU A 242 -9.75 -3.24 -26.10
C LEU A 242 -11.02 -4.09 -26.20
N TRP A 243 -11.91 -4.00 -25.20
CA TRP A 243 -13.07 -4.88 -25.07
C TRP A 243 -14.27 -4.47 -25.90
N LYS A 244 -14.37 -3.21 -26.34
CA LYS A 244 -15.53 -2.70 -27.09
C LYS A 244 -15.87 -3.50 -28.36
N GLN A 245 -14.87 -4.12 -29.00
CA GLN A 245 -15.07 -4.95 -30.19
C GLN A 245 -15.71 -6.32 -29.89
N TYR A 246 -15.72 -6.77 -28.63
CA TYR A 246 -16.24 -8.07 -28.23
C TYR A 246 -17.68 -7.96 -27.69
N GLY A 247 -18.61 -7.59 -28.56
CA GLY A 247 -20.03 -7.36 -28.21
C GLY A 247 -20.76 -8.55 -27.60
N SER A 248 -20.22 -9.77 -27.73
CA SER A 248 -20.76 -10.99 -27.10
C SER A 248 -20.50 -11.04 -25.58
N VAL A 249 -19.52 -10.29 -25.05
CA VAL A 249 -19.20 -10.27 -23.62
C VAL A 249 -20.28 -9.52 -22.85
N GLN A 250 -20.72 -10.07 -21.74
CA GLN A 250 -21.78 -9.50 -20.92
C GLN A 250 -21.46 -8.08 -20.44
N ALA A 251 -20.21 -7.82 -20.01
CA ALA A 251 -19.74 -6.49 -19.62
C ALA A 251 -19.92 -5.45 -20.73
N VAL A 252 -19.64 -5.82 -21.98
CA VAL A 252 -19.78 -4.93 -23.15
C VAL A 252 -21.24 -4.65 -23.44
N ARG A 253 -22.07 -5.71 -23.54
CA ARG A 253 -23.53 -5.57 -23.78
C ARG A 253 -24.22 -4.72 -22.73
N ASN A 254 -23.77 -4.81 -21.47
CA ASN A 254 -24.37 -4.11 -20.33
C ASN A 254 -23.71 -2.74 -20.06
N LYS A 255 -22.76 -2.32 -20.90
CA LYS A 255 -22.01 -1.07 -20.72
C LYS A 255 -21.26 -0.99 -19.38
N ASN A 256 -20.76 -2.12 -18.89
CA ASN A 256 -20.03 -2.28 -17.64
C ASN A 256 -18.52 -2.33 -17.88
N LEU A 257 -18.02 -1.41 -18.70
CA LEU A 257 -16.61 -1.16 -18.92
C LEU A 257 -16.21 0.07 -18.09
N PHE A 258 -15.42 -0.12 -17.05
CA PHE A 258 -15.11 0.93 -16.09
C PHE A 258 -13.61 1.23 -16.03
N THR A 259 -13.28 2.50 -15.95
CA THR A 259 -11.90 2.97 -15.75
C THR A 259 -11.82 3.66 -14.40
N LEU A 260 -10.87 3.23 -13.55
CA LEU A 260 -10.64 3.77 -12.22
C LEU A 260 -9.25 4.42 -12.12
N ASP A 261 -9.03 5.25 -11.11
CA ASP A 261 -7.73 5.89 -10.89
C ASP A 261 -6.71 4.89 -10.37
N GLY A 262 -5.66 4.63 -11.17
CA GLY A 262 -4.55 3.75 -10.81
C GLY A 262 -3.73 4.24 -9.61
N ASN A 263 -3.68 5.55 -9.36
CA ASN A 263 -2.99 6.09 -8.19
C ASN A 263 -3.64 5.67 -6.87
N LEU A 264 -4.94 5.36 -6.89
CA LEU A 264 -5.66 4.88 -5.72
C LEU A 264 -5.58 3.36 -5.58
N LEU A 265 -5.59 2.60 -6.69
CA LEU A 265 -5.73 1.15 -6.65
C LEU A 265 -4.41 0.39 -6.82
N ASN A 266 -3.41 0.95 -7.52
CA ASN A 266 -2.14 0.27 -7.77
C ASN A 266 -1.11 0.47 -6.66
N ARG A 267 -1.50 1.10 -5.54
CA ARG A 267 -0.65 1.36 -4.38
C ARG A 267 -1.31 0.79 -3.13
N ALA A 268 -0.73 -0.25 -2.54
CA ALA A 268 -1.22 -0.90 -1.32
C ALA A 268 -1.00 0.01 -0.08
N GLY A 269 -1.59 1.20 -0.10
CA GLY A 269 -1.46 2.26 0.89
C GLY A 269 -2.83 2.80 1.34
N PRO A 270 -2.85 3.83 2.20
CA PRO A 270 -4.08 4.35 2.81
C PRO A 270 -5.14 4.77 1.79
N ARG A 271 -4.74 5.32 0.64
CA ARG A 271 -5.67 5.76 -0.43
C ARG A 271 -6.36 4.60 -1.16
N MET A 272 -5.86 3.38 -1.02
CA MET A 272 -6.52 2.21 -1.61
C MET A 272 -7.94 2.01 -1.05
N ILE A 273 -8.23 2.50 0.15
CA ILE A 273 -9.58 2.45 0.72
C ILE A 273 -10.53 3.36 -0.07
N GLU A 274 -10.07 4.53 -0.50
CA GLU A 274 -10.81 5.42 -1.40
C GLU A 274 -11.00 4.76 -2.78
N GLY A 275 -9.94 4.17 -3.34
CA GLY A 275 -10.01 3.39 -4.57
C GLY A 275 -11.00 2.22 -4.47
N THR A 276 -11.06 1.57 -3.30
CA THR A 276 -12.04 0.50 -3.01
C THR A 276 -13.46 1.05 -3.02
N ALA A 277 -13.70 2.23 -2.44
CA ALA A 277 -15.02 2.86 -2.49
C ALA A 277 -15.46 3.12 -3.94
N ALA A 278 -14.59 3.67 -4.79
CA ALA A 278 -14.86 3.87 -6.22
C ALA A 278 -15.12 2.54 -6.94
N MET A 279 -14.39 1.47 -6.61
CA MET A 279 -14.65 0.12 -7.14
C MET A 279 -16.02 -0.39 -6.72
N CYS A 280 -16.43 -0.18 -5.47
CA CYS A 280 -17.76 -0.58 -5.00
C CYS A 280 -18.86 0.16 -5.76
N GLU A 281 -18.69 1.44 -6.07
CA GLU A 281 -19.66 2.24 -6.83
C GLU A 281 -19.86 1.71 -8.26
N VAL A 282 -18.77 1.39 -8.97
CA VAL A 282 -18.90 0.86 -10.34
C VAL A 282 -19.49 -0.55 -10.37
N LEU A 283 -19.22 -1.38 -9.36
CA LEU A 283 -19.87 -2.68 -9.22
C LEU A 283 -21.37 -2.53 -8.86
N GLU A 284 -21.75 -1.49 -8.13
CA GLU A 284 -23.15 -1.17 -7.88
C GLU A 284 -23.85 -0.69 -9.17
N GLN A 285 -23.18 0.07 -10.03
CA GLN A 285 -23.70 0.40 -11.36
C GLN A 285 -23.92 -0.86 -12.21
N ALA A 286 -22.97 -1.80 -12.18
CA ALA A 286 -23.12 -3.08 -12.89
C ALA A 286 -24.36 -3.87 -12.43
N ARG A 287 -24.67 -3.86 -11.12
CA ARG A 287 -25.89 -4.47 -10.56
C ARG A 287 -27.16 -3.80 -11.07
N LYS A 288 -27.18 -2.45 -11.12
CA LYS A 288 -28.31 -1.67 -11.64
C LYS A 288 -28.59 -1.98 -13.11
N HIS A 289 -27.55 -2.13 -13.93
CA HIS A 289 -27.70 -2.51 -15.35
C HIS A 289 -28.23 -3.94 -15.54
N ARG A 290 -28.06 -4.83 -14.56
CA ARG A 290 -28.67 -6.15 -14.53
C ARG A 290 -30.16 -6.08 -14.26
N ALA A 291 -30.60 -5.23 -13.33
CA ALA A 291 -31.99 -5.08 -12.92
C ALA A 291 -32.86 -4.33 -13.96
N ALA A 292 -32.24 -3.56 -14.86
CA ALA A 292 -32.93 -2.80 -15.90
C ALA A 292 -33.35 -3.64 -17.13
N ARG A 293 -33.21 -4.97 -17.08
CA ARG A 293 -33.64 -5.95 -18.10
C ARG A 293 -34.82 -6.76 -17.60
#